data_98e31514bd9b67bab146029986b692c8
#
_entry.id   98e31514bd9b67bab146029986b692c8
#
_cell.length_a   1.000
_cell.length_b   1.000
_cell.length_c   1.000
_cell.angle_alpha   90.00
_cell.angle_beta   90.00
_cell.angle_gamma   90.00
#
_symmetry.space_group_name_H-M   'P 1'
#
loop_
_entity.id
_entity.type
_entity.pdbx_description
1 polymer ?
#
loop_
_entity_poly.entity_id
_entity_poly.type
_entity_poly.pdbx_seq_one_letter_code
_entity_poly.pdbx_strand_id
1 'polypeptide(L)'
;MNCSVTMAALCLSAALFVSPTALAKKSQTQDINFGAITCNEFMQELAKGSSEDAGVVLMWIDGYLSGVSGDKVLSWKNLEKFSADLVAYCEGRPNAKVLDAAEEVGISE
;
A
#
# COMPACT_ATOMS: atom_id res chain seq x y z
N MET A 1 2.46 -17.09 -52.23
CA MET A 1 2.85 -17.77 -51.43
C MET A 1 3.49 -17.21 -50.29
N ASN A 2 4.46 -16.90 -50.34
CA ASN A 2 5.13 -16.41 -49.31
C ASN A 2 4.47 -15.43 -48.49
N CYS A 3 3.72 -14.74 -48.99
CA CYS A 3 3.15 -13.71 -48.31
C CYS A 3 2.54 -14.22 -47.07
N SER A 4 1.99 -15.21 -47.19
CA SER A 4 1.23 -15.69 -46.08
C SER A 4 2.10 -15.72 -44.92
N VAL A 5 3.16 -16.11 -45.13
CA VAL A 5 4.03 -16.22 -44.10
C VAL A 5 4.10 -15.02 -43.35
N THR A 6 4.18 -14.03 -44.02
CA THR A 6 4.40 -12.85 -43.39
C THR A 6 3.33 -12.55 -42.45
N MET A 7 2.22 -12.84 -42.78
CA MET A 7 1.20 -12.45 -41.97
C MET A 7 1.41 -13.05 -40.69
N ALA A 8 1.82 -14.10 -40.70
CA ALA A 8 1.95 -14.82 -39.50
C ALA A 8 2.69 -13.91 -38.57
N ALA A 9 3.63 -13.36 -39.07
CA ALA A 9 4.47 -12.57 -38.26
C ALA A 9 3.74 -11.51 -37.56
N LEU A 10 2.91 -10.91 -38.21
CA LEU A 10 2.25 -9.85 -37.63
C LEU A 10 1.51 -10.26 -36.47
N CYS A 11 0.85 -11.20 -36.59
CA CYS A 11 0.01 -11.60 -35.55
C CYS A 11 0.71 -11.62 -34.27
N LEU A 12 1.82 -12.13 -34.26
CA LEU A 12 2.44 -12.28 -33.05
C LEU A 12 2.73 -11.02 -32.42
N SER A 13 3.21 -10.17 -33.11
CA SER A 13 3.64 -8.97 -32.52
C SER A 13 2.51 -8.37 -31.74
N ALA A 14 1.40 -8.37 -32.25
CA ALA A 14 0.31 -7.74 -31.59
C ALA A 14 0.05 -8.33 -30.24
N ALA A 15 0.11 -9.52 -30.14
CA ALA A 15 -0.19 -10.18 -28.90
C ALA A 15 0.71 -9.79 -27.77
N LEU A 16 1.87 -9.50 -28.04
CA LEU A 16 2.77 -9.18 -27.01
C LEU A 16 2.51 -7.97 -26.19
N PHE A 17 2.12 -6.97 -26.75
CA PHE A 17 1.95 -5.77 -26.05
C PHE A 17 0.98 -5.82 -24.94
N VAL A 18 -0.01 -6.48 -25.06
CA VAL A 18 -1.05 -6.50 -24.09
C VAL A 18 -0.63 -7.15 -22.81
N SER A 19 0.06 -8.18 -22.88
CA SER A 19 0.42 -8.94 -21.73
C SER A 19 1.00 -8.20 -20.57
N PRO A 20 1.98 -7.45 -20.77
CA PRO A 20 2.65 -6.83 -19.64
C PRO A 20 1.76 -5.96 -18.83
N THR A 21 0.90 -5.25 -19.45
CA THR A 21 0.05 -4.36 -18.75
C THR A 21 -0.94 -5.09 -17.91
N ALA A 22 -1.39 -6.17 -18.38
CA ALA A 22 -2.41 -6.91 -17.67
C ALA A 22 -1.91 -7.46 -16.35
N LEU A 23 -0.64 -7.61 -16.21
CA LEU A 23 -0.10 -8.17 -15.01
C LEU A 23 0.17 -7.15 -13.92
N ALA A 24 0.12 -5.91 -14.25
CA ALA A 24 0.43 -4.89 -13.27
C ALA A 24 -0.71 -4.77 -12.27
N LYS A 25 -0.36 -4.60 -11.01
CA LYS A 25 -1.34 -4.40 -9.98
C LYS A 25 -1.90 -3.02 -10.12
N LYS A 26 -3.19 -2.87 -9.98
CA LYS A 26 -3.80 -1.56 -10.07
C LYS A 26 -3.56 -0.77 -8.81
N SER A 27 -3.40 0.51 -8.94
CA SER A 27 -3.32 1.40 -7.79
C SER A 27 -4.68 1.47 -7.12
N GLN A 28 -4.68 1.75 -5.84
CA GLN A 28 -5.90 1.91 -5.09
C GLN A 28 -6.60 3.19 -5.50
N THR A 29 -7.91 3.10 -5.72
CA THR A 29 -8.70 4.26 -6.08
C THR A 29 -9.84 4.48 -5.10
N GLN A 30 -10.01 3.59 -4.15
CA GLN A 30 -11.11 3.68 -3.20
C GLN A 30 -10.67 4.44 -1.96
N ASP A 31 -11.55 5.27 -1.46
CA ASP A 31 -11.25 6.04 -0.25
C ASP A 31 -11.10 5.11 0.96
N ILE A 32 -10.23 5.49 1.87
CA ILE A 32 -10.03 4.74 3.09
C ILE A 32 -10.33 5.66 4.26
N ASN A 33 -11.27 5.28 5.09
CA ASN A 33 -11.58 6.03 6.29
C ASN A 33 -10.78 5.43 7.44
N PHE A 34 -9.59 5.97 7.69
CA PHE A 34 -8.71 5.45 8.72
C PHE A 34 -9.31 5.55 10.13
N GLY A 35 -10.24 6.46 10.33
CA GLY A 35 -10.89 6.57 11.65
C GLY A 35 -11.88 5.46 11.92
N ALA A 36 -12.25 4.70 10.91
CA ALA A 36 -13.27 3.66 11.05
C ALA A 36 -12.75 2.23 10.94
N ILE A 37 -11.58 2.03 10.34
CA ILE A 37 -11.12 0.67 10.07
C ILE A 37 -10.36 0.07 11.24
N THR A 38 -10.41 -1.24 11.31
CA THR A 38 -9.68 -2.00 12.31
C THR A 38 -8.30 -2.36 11.78
N CYS A 39 -7.46 -2.86 12.67
CA CYS A 39 -6.15 -3.39 12.30
C CYS A 39 -6.26 -4.45 11.19
N ASN A 40 -7.26 -5.33 11.30
CA ASN A 40 -7.45 -6.36 10.29
C ASN A 40 -7.77 -5.76 8.92
N GLU A 41 -8.63 -4.75 8.89
CA GLU A 41 -8.98 -4.08 7.64
C GLU A 41 -7.79 -3.31 7.08
N PHE A 42 -7.01 -2.69 7.96
CA PHE A 42 -5.79 -2.00 7.56
C PHE A 42 -4.81 -2.97 6.90
N MET A 43 -4.61 -4.15 7.51
CA MET A 43 -3.71 -5.15 6.93
C MET A 43 -4.21 -5.61 5.55
N GLN A 44 -5.53 -5.70 5.38
CA GLN A 44 -6.10 -6.04 4.09
C GLN A 44 -5.85 -4.95 3.05
N GLU A 45 -5.92 -3.69 3.45
CA GLU A 45 -5.64 -2.58 2.54
C GLU A 45 -4.18 -2.61 2.09
N LEU A 46 -3.26 -2.91 3.00
CA LEU A 46 -1.86 -3.01 2.63
C LEU A 46 -1.64 -4.15 1.63
N ALA A 47 -2.36 -5.25 1.79
CA ALA A 47 -2.19 -6.40 0.92
C ALA A 47 -2.81 -6.20 -0.46
N LYS A 48 -3.85 -5.39 -0.57
CA LYS A 48 -4.55 -5.18 -1.83
C LYS A 48 -3.78 -4.28 -2.79
N GLY A 49 -3.11 -3.28 -2.28
CA GLY A 49 -2.44 -2.29 -3.11
C GLY A 49 -1.06 -2.70 -3.55
N SER A 50 -0.43 -1.84 -4.31
CA SER A 50 0.97 -2.01 -4.69
C SER A 50 1.84 -1.63 -3.50
N SER A 51 3.14 -1.86 -3.62
CA SER A 51 4.06 -1.43 -2.56
C SER A 51 4.06 0.09 -2.43
N GLU A 52 3.81 0.80 -3.52
CA GLU A 52 3.72 2.25 -3.47
C GLU A 52 2.47 2.67 -2.72
N ASP A 53 1.36 2.01 -2.94
CA ASP A 53 0.13 2.31 -2.21
C ASP A 53 0.32 2.05 -0.72
N ALA A 54 0.99 0.97 -0.37
CA ALA A 54 1.27 0.66 1.03
C ALA A 54 2.11 1.78 1.66
N GLY A 55 3.09 2.27 0.93
CA GLY A 55 3.92 3.37 1.41
C GLY A 55 3.11 4.64 1.66
N VAL A 56 2.18 4.95 0.78
CA VAL A 56 1.32 6.13 0.92
C VAL A 56 0.42 5.97 2.15
N VAL A 57 -0.14 4.80 2.35
CA VAL A 57 -1.01 4.53 3.50
C VAL A 57 -0.24 4.71 4.80
N LEU A 58 0.96 4.14 4.87
CA LEU A 58 1.77 4.25 6.07
C LEU A 58 2.23 5.69 6.32
N MET A 59 2.55 6.41 5.25
CA MET A 59 2.95 7.81 5.36
C MET A 59 1.76 8.66 5.82
N TRP A 60 0.55 8.35 5.37
CA TRP A 60 -0.63 9.08 5.83
C TRP A 60 -0.81 8.93 7.34
N ILE A 61 -0.66 7.71 7.84
CA ILE A 61 -0.81 7.45 9.27
C ILE A 61 0.30 8.14 10.06
N ASP A 62 1.54 8.09 9.55
CA ASP A 62 2.64 8.78 10.19
C ASP A 62 2.39 10.28 10.26
N GLY A 63 1.85 10.86 9.19
CA GLY A 63 1.50 12.26 9.17
C GLY A 63 0.37 12.61 10.15
N TYR A 64 -0.58 11.70 10.30
CA TYR A 64 -1.64 11.89 11.27
C TYR A 64 -1.04 11.96 12.68
N LEU A 65 -0.11 11.06 13.00
CA LEU A 65 0.53 11.09 14.31
C LEU A 65 1.37 12.34 14.50
N SER A 66 2.03 12.80 13.46
CA SER A 66 2.80 14.03 13.51
C SER A 66 1.87 15.21 13.85
N GLY A 67 0.69 15.22 13.26
CA GLY A 67 -0.28 16.25 13.56
C GLY A 67 -0.78 16.19 15.00
N VAL A 68 -0.99 15.00 15.52
CA VAL A 68 -1.47 14.82 16.89
C VAL A 68 -0.37 15.18 17.89
N SER A 69 0.86 14.80 17.61
CA SER A 69 1.95 15.01 18.55
C SER A 69 2.66 16.36 18.38
N GLY A 70 2.42 17.06 17.28
CA GLY A 70 3.09 18.32 17.01
C GLY A 70 4.44 18.17 16.36
N ASP A 71 4.85 16.98 16.02
CA ASP A 71 6.13 16.73 15.36
C ASP A 71 6.08 17.22 13.92
N LYS A 72 7.06 17.96 13.50
CA LYS A 72 7.11 18.54 12.16
C LYS A 72 8.24 17.99 11.32
N VAL A 73 8.96 17.01 11.83
CA VAL A 73 10.12 16.47 11.12
C VAL A 73 9.81 15.07 10.63
N LEU A 74 10.04 14.83 9.37
CA LEU A 74 9.92 13.49 8.81
C LEU A 74 11.28 12.80 8.96
N SER A 75 11.32 11.73 9.72
CA SER A 75 12.52 10.91 9.82
C SER A 75 12.24 9.60 9.07
N TRP A 76 12.99 9.37 8.00
CA TRP A 76 12.81 8.14 7.23
C TRP A 76 13.05 6.89 8.09
N LYS A 77 14.04 6.98 8.98
CA LYS A 77 14.35 5.86 9.85
C LYS A 77 13.19 5.57 10.81
N ASN A 78 12.62 6.62 11.37
CA ASN A 78 11.51 6.44 12.29
C ASN A 78 10.26 5.97 11.57
N LEU A 79 10.04 6.42 10.35
CA LEU A 79 8.91 5.96 9.55
C LEU A 79 9.02 4.46 9.29
N GLU A 80 10.21 4.00 8.97
CA GLU A 80 10.44 2.59 8.71
C GLU A 80 10.17 1.76 9.98
N LYS A 81 10.70 2.22 11.11
CA LYS A 81 10.51 1.52 12.37
C LYS A 81 9.04 1.52 12.78
N PHE A 82 8.39 2.66 12.68
CA PHE A 82 6.98 2.79 13.02
C PHE A 82 6.13 1.86 12.16
N SER A 83 6.42 1.81 10.87
CA SER A 83 5.65 0.96 9.96
C SER A 83 5.75 -0.51 10.35
N ALA A 84 6.94 -0.98 10.66
CA ALA A 84 7.14 -2.35 11.08
C ALA A 84 6.45 -2.62 12.42
N ASP A 85 6.54 -1.69 13.34
CA ASP A 85 5.94 -1.84 14.68
C ASP A 85 4.41 -1.84 14.58
N LEU A 86 3.84 -1.01 13.72
CA LEU A 86 2.40 -0.96 13.55
C LEU A 86 1.87 -2.26 12.96
N VAL A 87 2.54 -2.79 11.96
CA VAL A 87 2.14 -4.06 11.36
C VAL A 87 2.19 -5.17 12.41
N ALA A 88 3.27 -5.23 13.17
CA ALA A 88 3.41 -6.27 14.19
C ALA A 88 2.32 -6.13 15.28
N TYR A 89 2.03 -4.91 15.68
CA TYR A 89 1.00 -4.66 16.69
C TYR A 89 -0.37 -5.09 16.16
N CYS A 90 -0.66 -4.76 14.91
CA CYS A 90 -1.94 -5.09 14.30
C CYS A 90 -2.12 -6.59 14.09
N GLU A 91 -1.05 -7.31 13.83
CA GLU A 91 -1.13 -8.77 13.67
C GLU A 91 -1.63 -9.42 14.95
N GLY A 92 -1.27 -8.89 16.08
CA GLY A 92 -1.71 -9.46 17.35
C GLY A 92 -3.04 -8.89 17.84
N ARG A 93 -3.55 -7.83 17.21
CA ARG A 93 -4.76 -7.17 17.67
C ARG A 93 -5.67 -6.79 16.51
N PRO A 94 -6.22 -7.77 15.80
CA PRO A 94 -6.98 -7.51 14.57
C PRO A 94 -8.22 -6.65 14.76
N ASN A 95 -8.78 -6.63 15.95
CA ASN A 95 -10.01 -5.87 16.19
C ASN A 95 -9.77 -4.47 16.74
N ALA A 96 -8.54 -4.09 17.00
CA ALA A 96 -8.24 -2.75 17.48
C ALA A 96 -8.43 -1.77 16.33
N LYS A 97 -8.78 -0.52 16.66
CA LYS A 97 -8.86 0.51 15.64
C LYS A 97 -7.44 0.89 15.21
N VAL A 98 -7.25 1.05 13.91
CA VAL A 98 -5.88 1.26 13.41
C VAL A 98 -5.25 2.56 13.92
N LEU A 99 -6.03 3.62 14.08
CA LEU A 99 -5.44 4.86 14.57
C LEU A 99 -5.09 4.77 16.05
N ASP A 100 -5.86 4.01 16.83
CA ASP A 100 -5.52 3.78 18.24
C ASP A 100 -4.23 2.96 18.31
N ALA A 101 -4.11 1.95 17.46
CA ALA A 101 -2.90 1.14 17.40
C ALA A 101 -1.71 2.00 17.00
N ALA A 102 -1.90 2.89 16.03
CA ALA A 102 -0.82 3.76 15.58
C ALA A 102 -0.36 4.70 16.70
N GLU A 103 -1.29 5.22 17.47
CA GLU A 103 -0.94 6.10 18.59
C GLU A 103 -0.17 5.31 19.66
N GLU A 104 -0.58 4.08 19.88
CA GLU A 104 0.07 3.24 20.87
C GLU A 104 1.55 2.99 20.51
N VAL A 105 1.84 2.69 19.28
CA VAL A 105 3.21 2.38 18.88
C VAL A 105 4.03 3.60 18.48
N GLY A 106 3.39 4.66 18.06
CA GLY A 106 4.10 5.82 17.52
C GLY A 106 4.32 6.95 18.51
N ILE A 107 3.31 7.24 19.34
CA ILE A 107 3.42 8.37 20.25
C ILE A 107 4.07 8.01 21.56
N SER A 108 3.94 6.78 21.95
CA SER A 108 4.49 6.36 23.22
C SER A 108 6.03 6.30 23.21
N GLU A 109 6.61 6.48 22.07
CA GLU A 109 8.05 6.57 22.02
C GLU A 109 8.48 7.98 22.42
#